data_441aa73cdc57e9a050fc11ad0a05d0cb
#
_entry.id   441aa73cdc57e9a050fc11ad0a05d0cb
#
_cell.length_a   1.000
_cell.length_b   1.000
_cell.length_c   1.000
_cell.angle_alpha   90.00
_cell.angle_beta   90.00
_cell.angle_gamma   90.00
#
_symmetry.space_group_name_H-M   'P 1'
#
loop_
_entity.id
_entity.type
_entity.pdbx_description
1 polymer ?
#
loop_
_entity_poly.entity_id
_entity_poly.type
_entity_poly.pdbx_seq_one_letter_code
_entity_poly.pdbx_strand_id
1 'polypeptide(L)' 'MSEVHEATIEWDGELELASLFLAASKRPNCVATSVEEGGEVHLTIKFTHTNLQSLRDDVDALLVAFADIEEGR' A
#
# COMPACT_ATOMS: atom_id res chain seq x y z
N MET A 1 -5.75 -27.47 4.75
CA MET A 1 -5.31 -26.30 5.49
C MET A 1 -4.93 -25.18 4.53
N SER A 2 -5.53 -24.04 4.68
CA SER A 2 -5.19 -22.94 3.78
C SER A 2 -4.00 -22.16 4.33
N GLU A 3 -3.07 -21.84 3.44
CA GLU A 3 -1.95 -20.98 3.79
C GLU A 3 -2.35 -19.53 3.57
N VAL A 4 -1.82 -18.66 4.41
CA VAL A 4 -2.01 -17.22 4.26
C VAL A 4 -0.72 -16.62 3.77
N HIS A 5 -0.81 -15.88 2.67
CA HIS A 5 0.32 -15.18 2.09
C HIS A 5 0.25 -13.70 2.45
N GLU A 6 1.37 -13.13 2.78
CA GLU A 6 1.46 -11.72 3.16
C GLU A 6 2.50 -11.00 2.31
N ALA A 7 2.22 -9.75 2.00
CA ALA A 7 3.19 -8.85 1.37
C ALA A 7 3.11 -7.51 2.05
N THR A 8 4.25 -6.88 2.26
CA THR A 8 4.34 -5.57 2.91
C THR A 8 5.05 -4.60 1.99
N ILE A 9 4.46 -3.42 1.82
CA ILE A 9 5.05 -2.34 1.06
C ILE A 9 5.28 -1.18 2.01
N GLU A 10 6.48 -0.60 1.96
CA GLU A 10 6.82 0.58 2.78
C GLU A 10 7.13 1.76 1.87
N TRP A 11 6.70 2.94 2.29
CA TRP A 11 6.90 4.17 1.54
C TRP A 11 7.09 5.33 2.50
N ASP A 12 8.00 6.24 2.16
CA ASP A 12 8.26 7.47 2.93
C ASP A 12 8.11 8.68 2.02
N GLY A 13 7.51 9.72 2.53
CA GLY A 13 7.38 10.95 1.77
C GLY A 13 6.52 12.00 2.45
N GLU A 14 6.06 12.98 1.67
CA GLU A 14 5.27 14.10 2.19
C GLU A 14 3.84 13.69 2.52
N LEU A 15 3.25 14.44 3.44
CA LEU A 15 1.89 14.19 3.90
C LEU A 15 0.86 14.21 2.76
N GLU A 16 1.03 15.12 1.80
CA GLU A 16 0.12 15.25 0.67
C GLU A 16 0.04 13.97 -0.15
N LEU A 17 1.19 13.41 -0.51
CA LEU A 17 1.27 12.15 -1.22
C LEU A 17 0.77 10.98 -0.37
N ALA A 18 1.12 10.99 0.91
CA ALA A 18 0.69 9.95 1.83
C ALA A 18 -0.83 9.84 1.88
N SER A 19 -1.54 10.97 1.86
CA SER A 19 -3.00 10.99 1.86
C SER A 19 -3.57 10.30 0.62
N LEU A 20 -2.96 10.56 -0.53
CA LEU A 20 -3.38 9.92 -1.80
C LEU A 20 -3.10 8.42 -1.78
N PHE A 21 -1.94 8.03 -1.26
CA PHE A 21 -1.57 6.62 -1.16
C PHE A 21 -2.48 5.87 -0.19
N LEU A 22 -2.85 6.51 0.94
CA LEU A 22 -3.80 5.92 1.88
C LEU A 22 -5.15 5.70 1.24
N ALA A 23 -5.62 6.66 0.44
CA ALA A 23 -6.88 6.51 -0.27
C ALA A 23 -6.82 5.36 -1.28
N ALA A 24 -5.70 5.23 -1.98
CA ALA A 24 -5.49 4.16 -2.97
C ALA A 24 -5.41 2.78 -2.31
N SER A 25 -4.98 2.71 -1.05
CA SER A 25 -4.82 1.45 -0.33
C SER A 25 -6.08 0.97 0.41
N LYS A 26 -7.21 1.66 0.24
CA LYS A 26 -8.49 1.22 0.81
C LYS A 26 -9.06 0.08 -0.01
N ARG A 27 -8.60 -1.13 0.27
CA ARG A 27 -9.00 -2.34 -0.45
C ARG A 27 -9.26 -3.46 0.54
N PRO A 28 -10.10 -4.46 0.17
CA PRO A 28 -10.22 -5.67 0.99
C PRO A 28 -8.86 -6.34 1.15
N ASN A 29 -8.64 -6.96 2.28
CA ASN A 29 -7.41 -7.70 2.59
C ASN A 29 -6.16 -6.82 2.60
N CYS A 30 -6.33 -5.51 2.76
CA CYS A 30 -5.23 -4.55 2.76
C CYS A 30 -5.35 -3.69 4.01
N VAL A 31 -4.27 -3.60 4.78
CA VAL A 31 -4.21 -2.77 5.98
C VAL A 31 -3.09 -1.76 5.79
N ALA A 32 -3.40 -0.49 5.91
CA ALA A 32 -2.42 0.58 5.80
C ALA A 32 -2.28 1.27 7.15
N THR A 33 -1.03 1.50 7.56
CA THR A 33 -0.73 2.26 8.76
C THR A 33 0.21 3.39 8.38
N SER A 34 0.11 4.51 9.08
CA SER A 34 0.98 5.66 8.82
C SER A 34 1.52 6.21 10.13
N VAL A 35 2.76 6.67 10.07
CA VAL A 35 3.43 7.35 11.18
C VAL A 35 3.99 8.65 10.62
N GLU A 36 3.63 9.77 11.26
CA GLU A 36 4.15 11.08 10.86
C GLU A 36 5.26 11.48 11.81
N GLU A 37 6.36 11.93 11.25
CA GLU A 37 7.52 12.33 12.03
C GLU A 37 8.29 13.42 11.28
N GLY A 38 8.39 14.60 11.89
CA GLY A 38 9.19 15.68 11.34
C GLY A 38 8.73 16.16 9.96
N GLY A 39 7.43 16.11 9.67
CA GLY A 39 6.90 16.52 8.38
C GLY A 39 6.94 15.44 7.32
N GLU A 40 7.48 14.29 7.65
CA GLU A 40 7.50 13.12 6.77
C GLU A 40 6.52 12.07 7.28
N VAL A 41 5.94 11.31 6.35
CA VAL A 41 5.04 10.22 6.69
C VAL A 41 5.63 8.91 6.21
N HIS A 42 5.68 7.95 7.11
CA HIS A 42 6.09 6.59 6.79
C HIS A 42 4.82 5.74 6.66
N LEU A 43 4.59 5.16 5.49
CA LEU A 43 3.46 4.29 5.23
C LEU A 43 3.91 2.84 5.21
N THR A 44 3.14 1.99 5.87
CA THR A 44 3.30 0.55 5.80
C THR A 44 1.98 -0.04 5.33
N ILE A 45 1.99 -0.74 4.23
CA ILE A 45 0.78 -1.33 3.64
C ILE A 45 0.97 -2.84 3.60
N LYS A 46 0.08 -3.55 4.26
CA LYS A 46 0.16 -5.00 4.37
C LYS A 46 -1.03 -5.65 3.67
N PHE A 47 -0.73 -6.58 2.78
CA PHE A 47 -1.73 -7.39 2.08
C PHE A 47 -1.73 -8.81 2.63
N THR A 48 -2.90 -9.41 2.71
CA THR A 48 -3.06 -10.80 3.14
C THR A 48 -4.03 -11.51 2.21
N HIS A 49 -3.64 -12.66 1.71
CA HIS A 49 -4.51 -13.48 0.85
C HIS A 49 -4.20 -14.95 1.06
N THR A 50 -5.19 -15.78 0.84
CA THR A 50 -5.00 -17.24 0.83
C THR A 50 -4.53 -17.75 -0.53
N ASN A 51 -4.64 -16.91 -1.57
CA ASN A 51 -4.23 -17.21 -2.93
C ASN A 51 -3.07 -16.31 -3.33
N LEU A 52 -1.94 -16.92 -3.69
CA LEU A 52 -0.73 -16.18 -4.05
C LEU A 52 -0.94 -15.29 -5.28
N GLN A 53 -1.67 -15.78 -6.28
CA GLN A 53 -1.93 -15.00 -7.49
C GLN A 53 -2.75 -13.75 -7.18
N SER A 54 -3.76 -13.86 -6.32
CA SER A 54 -4.56 -12.71 -5.88
C SER A 54 -3.70 -11.70 -5.13
N LEU A 55 -2.80 -12.18 -4.30
CA LEU A 55 -1.88 -11.30 -3.57
C LEU A 55 -1.00 -10.51 -4.53
N ARG A 56 -0.42 -11.18 -5.52
CA ARG A 56 0.44 -10.54 -6.51
C ARG A 56 -0.34 -9.52 -7.34
N ASP A 57 -1.56 -9.86 -7.74
CA ASP A 57 -2.41 -8.96 -8.51
C ASP A 57 -2.73 -7.69 -7.73
N ASP A 58 -3.04 -7.82 -6.44
CA ASP A 58 -3.33 -6.66 -5.59
C ASP A 58 -2.10 -5.79 -5.37
N VAL A 59 -0.95 -6.40 -5.14
CA VAL A 59 0.30 -5.66 -4.97
C VAL A 59 0.65 -4.90 -6.25
N ASP A 60 0.55 -5.56 -7.40
CA ASP A 60 0.83 -4.94 -8.69
C ASP A 60 -0.12 -3.78 -8.97
N ALA A 61 -1.41 -3.95 -8.68
CA ALA A 61 -2.41 -2.90 -8.87
C ALA A 61 -2.11 -1.68 -8.00
N LEU A 62 -1.69 -1.90 -6.76
CA LEU A 62 -1.35 -0.80 -5.86
C LEU A 62 -0.09 -0.08 -6.32
N LEU A 63 0.92 -0.82 -6.77
CA LEU A 63 2.15 -0.21 -7.27
C LEU A 63 1.89 0.64 -8.51
N VAL A 64 1.01 0.19 -9.39
CA VAL A 64 0.59 0.99 -10.55
C VAL A 64 -0.13 2.26 -10.10
N ALA A 65 -1.02 2.16 -9.12
CA ALA A 65 -1.72 3.32 -8.57
C ALA A 65 -0.74 4.32 -7.96
N PHE A 66 0.26 3.84 -7.25
CA PHE A 66 1.29 4.70 -6.65
C PHE A 66 2.10 5.42 -7.73
N ALA A 67 2.48 4.71 -8.78
CA ALA A 67 3.21 5.29 -9.90
C ALA A 67 2.39 6.39 -10.58
N ASP A 68 1.09 6.15 -10.78
CA ASP A 68 0.19 7.14 -11.38
C ASP A 68 0.09 8.40 -10.50
N ILE A 69 0.00 8.22 -9.20
CA ILE A 69 -0.07 9.33 -8.25
C ILE A 69 1.22 10.17 -8.33
N GLU A 70 2.37 9.50 -8.36
CA GLU A 70 3.65 10.20 -8.44
C GLU A 70 3.82 10.93 -9.77
N GLU A 71 3.40 10.33 -10.87
CA GLU A 71 3.50 10.95 -12.20
C GLU A 71 2.52 12.10 -12.38
N GLY A 72 1.38 12.05 -11.69
CA GLY A 72 0.33 13.06 -11.78
C GLY A 72 0.61 14.35 -11.03
N ARG A 73 1.75 14.48 -10.41
CA ARG A 73 2.11 15.65 -9.61
C ARG A 73 2.66 16.80 -10.40
#